data_9a8e51985f304b9f2ed0dbb668586ed7
#
_entry.id   9a8e51985f304b9f2ed0dbb668586ed7
#
_cell.length_a   1.000
_cell.length_b   1.000
_cell.length_c   1.000
_cell.angle_alpha   90.00
_cell.angle_beta   90.00
_cell.angle_gamma   90.00
#
_symmetry.space_group_name_H-M   'P 1'
#
loop_
_entity.id
_entity.type
_entity.pdbx_description
1 polymer ?
#
loop_
_entity_poly.entity_id
_entity_poly.type
_entity_poly.pdbx_seq_one_letter_code
_entity_poly.pdbx_strand_id
1 'polypeptide(L)'
;HFQNSERIIFFPPSDQAVMEIEGEERYWLRIETQGRDKSDRQAEYPVIRNIFMNAAEIQNIETGIRQEFFIDTVEAGMSFSLNSQTILNAEVWVNEVDVLSRREMEILLQKLPGRVNAEYNFMGEIEEFFIKWDEVPNFDETGGRKRVYVIDRSNGRIYFGDGIHVSV
;
A
#
# COMPACT_ATOMS: atom_id res chain seq x y z
N HIS A 1 -10.65 15.02 -22.02
CA HIS A 1 -11.98 15.29 -21.45
C HIS A 1 -11.85 15.38 -19.94
N PHE A 2 -11.95 16.58 -19.37
CA PHE A 2 -12.04 16.79 -17.93
C PHE A 2 -13.46 16.46 -17.47
N GLN A 3 -13.79 15.18 -17.33
CA GLN A 3 -15.08 14.74 -16.78
C GLN A 3 -15.01 14.47 -15.27
N ASN A 4 -13.81 14.41 -14.71
CA ASN A 4 -13.55 14.15 -13.29
C ASN A 4 -12.49 15.11 -12.74
N SER A 5 -12.28 15.06 -11.43
CA SER A 5 -11.17 15.76 -10.79
C SER A 5 -9.84 15.14 -11.21
N GLU A 6 -8.94 15.95 -11.74
CA GLU A 6 -7.62 15.51 -12.18
C GLU A 6 -6.52 16.39 -11.58
N ARG A 7 -5.36 15.80 -11.38
CA ARG A 7 -4.17 16.52 -10.91
C ARG A 7 -3.22 16.76 -12.08
N ILE A 8 -2.88 18.02 -12.28
CA ILE A 8 -1.86 18.44 -13.24
C ILE A 8 -0.62 18.85 -12.46
N ILE A 9 0.52 18.24 -12.76
CA ILE A 9 1.81 18.64 -12.20
C ILE A 9 2.58 19.34 -13.33
N PHE A 10 3.02 20.56 -13.07
CA PHE A 10 3.90 21.27 -13.98
C PHE A 10 5.03 21.94 -13.21
N PHE A 11 6.16 22.10 -13.86
CA PHE A 11 7.30 22.82 -13.33
C PHE A 11 7.41 24.14 -14.11
N PRO A 12 7.30 25.29 -13.44
CA PRO A 12 7.45 26.57 -14.12
C PRO A 12 8.87 26.67 -14.67
N PRO A 13 9.04 27.33 -15.84
CA PRO A 13 10.37 27.59 -16.36
C PRO A 13 11.15 28.53 -15.42
N SER A 14 12.45 28.35 -15.34
CA SER A 14 13.32 29.12 -14.45
C SER A 14 13.44 30.60 -14.84
N ASP A 15 13.07 30.95 -16.06
CA ASP A 15 13.09 32.29 -16.64
C ASP A 15 11.73 32.96 -16.69
N GLN A 16 10.76 32.45 -15.92
CA GLN A 16 9.43 33.05 -15.83
C GLN A 16 9.49 34.48 -15.33
N ALA A 17 8.95 35.43 -16.12
CA ALA A 17 8.89 36.83 -15.75
C ALA A 17 7.65 37.16 -14.92
N VAL A 18 7.81 38.11 -14.02
CA VAL A 18 6.70 38.75 -13.32
C VAL A 18 5.93 39.63 -14.32
N MET A 19 4.61 39.59 -14.29
CA MET A 19 3.73 40.36 -15.14
C MET A 19 2.67 41.05 -14.28
N GLU A 20 2.38 42.27 -14.57
CA GLU A 20 1.28 43.02 -13.95
C GLU A 20 -0.02 42.76 -14.72
N ILE A 21 -1.05 42.27 -14.03
CA ILE A 21 -2.42 42.12 -14.53
C ILE A 21 -3.35 42.69 -13.47
N GLU A 22 -4.19 43.63 -13.86
CA GLU A 22 -5.18 44.28 -12.98
C GLU A 22 -4.53 44.95 -11.72
N GLY A 23 -3.32 45.44 -11.82
CA GLY A 23 -2.59 46.09 -10.73
C GLY A 23 -1.87 45.13 -9.78
N GLU A 24 -1.85 43.84 -10.07
CA GLU A 24 -1.16 42.82 -9.30
C GLU A 24 0.07 42.31 -10.07
N GLU A 25 1.26 42.51 -9.51
CA GLU A 25 2.51 41.93 -10.02
C GLU A 25 2.72 40.53 -9.49
N ARG A 26 2.60 39.53 -10.37
CA ARG A 26 2.76 38.11 -9.99
C ARG A 26 3.31 37.29 -11.14
N TYR A 27 3.64 36.01 -10.83
CA TYR A 27 3.82 34.99 -11.84
C TYR A 27 2.45 34.41 -12.20
N TRP A 28 2.05 34.55 -13.47
CA TRP A 28 0.73 34.15 -13.93
C TRP A 28 0.76 32.83 -14.69
N LEU A 29 -0.22 31.99 -14.47
CA LEU A 29 -0.48 30.80 -15.24
C LEU A 29 -1.73 31.00 -16.09
N ARG A 30 -1.59 30.82 -17.39
CA ARG A 30 -2.71 30.92 -18.33
C ARG A 30 -3.09 29.52 -18.83
N ILE A 31 -4.35 29.20 -18.72
CA ILE A 31 -4.92 27.96 -19.25
C ILE A 31 -5.73 28.30 -20.49
N GLU A 32 -5.39 27.70 -21.59
CA GLU A 32 -6.07 27.89 -22.86
C GLU A 32 -6.61 26.56 -23.41
N THR A 33 -7.79 26.60 -24.00
CA THR A 33 -8.31 25.48 -24.78
C THR A 33 -7.74 25.55 -26.18
N GLN A 34 -6.96 24.54 -26.59
CA GLN A 34 -6.46 24.44 -27.95
C GLN A 34 -7.47 23.77 -28.88
N GLY A 35 -7.70 24.39 -30.03
CA GLY A 35 -8.06 23.64 -31.23
C GLY A 35 -9.54 23.43 -31.51
N ARG A 36 -10.40 24.47 -31.36
CA ARG A 36 -11.65 24.46 -32.14
C ARG A 36 -11.86 25.82 -32.83
N ASP A 37 -12.23 25.72 -34.11
CA ASP A 37 -12.54 26.85 -34.94
C ASP A 37 -13.71 27.65 -34.29
N LYS A 38 -13.54 28.97 -34.18
CA LYS A 38 -14.53 29.87 -33.60
C LYS A 38 -15.90 29.84 -34.32
N SER A 39 -16.00 29.09 -35.40
CA SER A 39 -17.21 28.89 -36.19
C SER A 39 -18.15 27.81 -35.66
N ASP A 40 -17.67 26.91 -34.75
CA ASP A 40 -18.50 25.83 -34.20
C ASP A 40 -19.32 26.33 -33.01
N ARG A 41 -20.53 26.82 -33.28
CA ARG A 41 -21.47 27.35 -32.29
C ARG A 41 -22.05 26.30 -31.35
N GLN A 42 -21.74 25.01 -31.56
CA GLN A 42 -22.21 23.89 -30.72
C GLN A 42 -21.08 23.29 -29.85
N ALA A 43 -19.89 23.87 -29.82
CA ALA A 43 -18.81 23.37 -28.99
C ALA A 43 -19.14 23.60 -27.52
N GLU A 44 -19.40 22.53 -26.80
CA GLU A 44 -19.43 22.56 -25.33
C GLU A 44 -18.01 22.80 -24.79
N TYR A 45 -17.82 23.93 -24.14
CA TYR A 45 -16.57 24.23 -23.44
C TYR A 45 -16.56 23.50 -22.11
N PRO A 46 -15.41 22.95 -21.70
CA PRO A 46 -15.27 22.35 -20.38
C PRO A 46 -15.51 23.41 -19.31
N VAL A 47 -16.35 23.08 -18.34
CA VAL A 47 -16.59 23.95 -17.18
C VAL A 47 -15.63 23.54 -16.07
N ILE A 48 -14.72 24.45 -15.71
CA ILE A 48 -13.85 24.28 -14.56
C ILE A 48 -14.58 24.85 -13.35
N ARG A 49 -14.90 24.00 -12.38
CA ARG A 49 -15.61 24.44 -11.17
C ARG A 49 -14.65 25.04 -10.17
N ASN A 50 -13.52 24.40 -9.94
CA ASN A 50 -12.51 24.84 -8.97
C ASN A 50 -11.12 24.51 -9.47
N ILE A 51 -10.16 25.36 -9.14
CA ILE A 51 -8.72 25.11 -9.30
C ILE A 51 -8.08 25.34 -7.94
N PHE A 52 -7.37 24.34 -7.43
CA PHE A 52 -6.59 24.45 -6.22
C PHE A 52 -5.11 24.36 -6.58
N MET A 53 -4.37 25.40 -6.26
CA MET A 53 -2.92 25.43 -6.47
C MET A 53 -2.21 24.78 -5.29
N ASN A 54 -1.09 24.11 -5.55
CA ASN A 54 -0.30 23.43 -4.53
C ASN A 54 -1.13 22.41 -3.70
N ALA A 55 -2.14 21.83 -4.33
CA ALA A 55 -2.96 20.80 -3.70
C ALA A 55 -2.23 19.46 -3.71
N ALA A 56 -2.29 18.75 -2.59
CA ALA A 56 -1.87 17.37 -2.46
C ALA A 56 -3.09 16.52 -2.09
N GLU A 57 -3.17 15.34 -2.63
CA GLU A 57 -4.14 14.35 -2.18
C GLU A 57 -3.71 13.84 -0.80
N ILE A 58 -4.59 13.98 0.18
CA ILE A 58 -4.35 13.49 1.53
C ILE A 58 -5.37 12.37 1.78
N GLN A 59 -4.86 11.20 2.14
CA GLN A 59 -5.68 10.11 2.65
C GLN A 59 -5.60 10.12 4.18
N ASN A 60 -6.75 10.08 4.84
CA ASN A 60 -6.78 9.90 6.28
C ASN A 60 -6.55 8.42 6.60
N ILE A 61 -5.28 8.06 6.77
CA ILE A 61 -4.84 6.70 7.03
C ILE A 61 -4.10 6.70 8.37
N GLU A 62 -4.51 5.83 9.25
CA GLU A 62 -3.72 5.46 10.42
C GLU A 62 -2.72 4.38 10.01
N THR A 63 -1.43 4.64 10.19
CA THR A 63 -0.34 3.73 9.81
C THR A 63 0.45 3.28 11.03
N GLY A 64 1.07 2.10 10.93
CA GLY A 64 1.95 1.61 11.98
C GLY A 64 1.26 0.96 13.17
N ILE A 65 -0.02 0.58 13.05
CA ILE A 65 -0.69 -0.22 14.06
C ILE A 65 -0.08 -1.63 14.01
N ARG A 66 0.63 -1.99 15.07
CA ARG A 66 1.11 -3.36 15.28
C ARG A 66 0.13 -4.09 16.18
N GLN A 67 -0.32 -5.27 15.75
CA GLN A 67 -1.09 -6.20 16.55
C GLN A 67 -0.37 -7.53 16.62
N GLU A 68 -0.32 -8.10 17.81
CA GLU A 68 0.33 -9.38 18.04
C GLU A 68 -0.71 -10.39 18.50
N PHE A 69 -0.61 -11.60 17.93
CA PHE A 69 -1.46 -12.71 18.27
C PHE A 69 -0.56 -13.88 18.70
N PHE A 70 -0.83 -14.40 19.89
CA PHE A 70 -0.13 -15.55 20.42
C PHE A 70 -0.97 -16.80 20.12
N ILE A 71 -0.32 -17.82 19.57
CA ILE A 71 -0.98 -19.06 19.14
C ILE A 71 -0.38 -20.21 19.97
N ASP A 72 -1.19 -20.81 20.81
CA ASP A 72 -0.76 -21.98 21.60
C ASP A 72 -0.87 -23.28 20.77
N THR A 73 -1.85 -23.35 19.87
CA THR A 73 -2.09 -24.53 19.03
C THR A 73 -2.45 -24.07 17.62
N VAL A 74 -1.74 -24.58 16.64
CA VAL A 74 -2.03 -24.31 15.24
C VAL A 74 -3.17 -25.22 14.74
N GLU A 75 -4.25 -24.59 14.28
CA GLU A 75 -5.39 -25.28 13.71
C GLU A 75 -5.62 -24.88 12.25
N ALA A 76 -6.13 -25.82 11.45
CA ALA A 76 -6.48 -25.53 10.06
C ALA A 76 -7.58 -24.48 9.97
N GLY A 77 -7.43 -23.50 9.08
CA GLY A 77 -8.42 -22.45 8.88
C GLY A 77 -8.46 -21.39 9.98
N MET A 78 -7.38 -21.21 10.72
CA MET A 78 -7.29 -20.16 11.76
C MET A 78 -7.58 -18.79 11.18
N SER A 79 -8.27 -17.96 11.96
CA SER A 79 -8.52 -16.58 11.58
C SER A 79 -8.37 -15.67 12.78
N PHE A 80 -7.88 -14.44 12.50
CA PHE A 80 -7.69 -13.39 13.51
C PHE A 80 -8.48 -12.16 13.13
N SER A 81 -9.14 -11.56 14.11
CA SER A 81 -9.84 -10.29 13.93
C SER A 81 -8.89 -9.14 14.23
N LEU A 82 -8.83 -8.20 13.31
CA LEU A 82 -8.06 -6.97 13.47
C LEU A 82 -8.90 -5.90 14.16
N ASN A 83 -8.25 -4.99 14.86
CA ASN A 83 -8.94 -3.92 15.59
C ASN A 83 -9.53 -2.85 14.64
N SER A 84 -9.10 -2.81 13.37
CA SER A 84 -9.62 -1.90 12.37
C SER A 84 -10.55 -2.64 11.41
N GLN A 85 -11.70 -2.02 11.11
CA GLN A 85 -12.65 -2.56 10.13
C GLN A 85 -12.33 -2.15 8.68
N THR A 86 -11.46 -1.14 8.49
CA THR A 86 -11.07 -0.71 7.15
C THR A 86 -9.56 -0.82 7.01
N ILE A 87 -9.13 -1.83 6.28
CA ILE A 87 -7.72 -2.14 6.11
C ILE A 87 -7.32 -1.82 4.67
N LEU A 88 -6.42 -0.88 4.50
CA LEU A 88 -5.86 -0.53 3.19
C LEU A 88 -4.68 -1.43 2.84
N ASN A 89 -3.79 -1.63 3.79
CA ASN A 89 -2.62 -2.49 3.63
C ASN A 89 -2.32 -3.20 4.96
N ALA A 90 -1.87 -4.43 4.87
CA ALA A 90 -1.40 -5.20 6.02
C ALA A 90 -0.18 -6.01 5.64
N GLU A 91 0.70 -6.21 6.59
CA GLU A 91 1.82 -7.13 6.50
C GLU A 91 1.73 -8.12 7.63
N VAL A 92 1.83 -9.39 7.29
CA VAL A 92 1.80 -10.48 8.26
C VAL A 92 3.20 -11.05 8.42
N TRP A 93 3.66 -11.07 9.66
CA TRP A 93 4.93 -11.65 10.05
C TRP A 93 4.66 -12.78 11.04
N VAL A 94 5.16 -13.96 10.74
CA VAL A 94 4.96 -15.15 11.57
C VAL A 94 6.28 -15.56 12.18
N ASN A 95 6.29 -15.77 13.50
CA ASN A 95 7.45 -16.31 14.20
C ASN A 95 7.53 -17.81 13.94
N GLU A 96 8.57 -18.25 13.25
CA GLU A 96 8.79 -19.66 12.89
C GLU A 96 10.05 -20.24 13.59
N VAL A 97 10.49 -19.67 14.70
CA VAL A 97 11.72 -20.10 15.40
C VAL A 97 11.66 -21.57 15.83
N ASP A 98 10.49 -22.04 16.29
CA ASP A 98 10.30 -23.41 16.76
C ASP A 98 10.07 -24.42 15.62
N VAL A 99 9.83 -23.93 14.39
CA VAL A 99 9.51 -24.79 13.23
C VAL A 99 10.74 -25.03 12.36
N LEU A 100 11.66 -24.07 12.32
CA LEU A 100 12.81 -24.09 11.43
C LEU A 100 14.08 -24.54 12.17
N SER A 101 14.89 -25.34 11.49
CA SER A 101 16.24 -25.60 11.97
C SER A 101 17.12 -24.35 11.85
N ARG A 102 18.15 -24.25 12.69
CA ARG A 102 19.13 -23.15 12.65
C ARG A 102 19.73 -22.96 11.26
N ARG A 103 20.03 -24.04 10.56
CA ARG A 103 20.58 -23.99 9.20
C ARG A 103 19.60 -23.40 8.19
N GLU A 104 18.31 -23.71 8.31
CA GLU A 104 17.26 -23.15 7.45
C GLU A 104 17.12 -21.67 7.71
N MET A 105 17.12 -21.23 8.97
CA MET A 105 17.08 -19.82 9.33
C MET A 105 18.25 -19.04 8.75
N GLU A 106 19.47 -19.55 8.84
CA GLU A 106 20.68 -18.94 8.26
C GLU A 106 20.58 -18.82 6.73
N ILE A 107 20.05 -19.83 6.06
CA ILE A 107 19.81 -19.80 4.60
C ILE A 107 18.76 -18.73 4.25
N LEU A 108 17.69 -18.63 5.01
CA LEU A 108 16.61 -17.67 4.76
C LEU A 108 17.09 -16.23 4.98
N LEU A 109 17.90 -15.96 6.00
CA LEU A 109 18.52 -14.64 6.22
C LEU A 109 19.35 -14.17 5.01
N GLN A 110 20.04 -15.09 4.37
CA GLN A 110 20.85 -14.77 3.20
C GLN A 110 20.03 -14.62 1.92
N LYS A 111 19.01 -15.46 1.74
CA LYS A 111 18.24 -15.53 0.49
C LYS A 111 17.09 -14.52 0.39
N LEU A 112 16.53 -14.12 1.53
CA LEU A 112 15.33 -13.29 1.59
C LEU A 112 15.53 -12.00 2.41
N PRO A 113 16.50 -11.15 2.06
CA PRO A 113 16.71 -9.89 2.76
C PRO A 113 15.44 -9.03 2.72
N GLY A 114 15.03 -8.48 3.87
CA GLY A 114 13.82 -7.66 3.99
C GLY A 114 12.50 -8.45 4.11
N ARG A 115 12.55 -9.77 4.02
CA ARG A 115 11.40 -10.66 4.28
C ARG A 115 11.57 -11.54 5.51
N VAL A 116 12.70 -11.43 6.16
CA VAL A 116 13.05 -12.15 7.36
C VAL A 116 13.62 -11.18 8.39
N ASN A 117 13.19 -11.30 9.63
CA ASN A 117 13.72 -10.56 10.76
C ASN A 117 14.07 -11.55 11.88
N ALA A 118 15.29 -11.48 12.41
CA ALA A 118 15.75 -12.33 13.50
C ALA A 118 16.09 -11.47 14.71
N GLU A 119 15.56 -11.85 15.85
CA GLU A 119 15.92 -11.26 17.13
C GLU A 119 16.84 -12.22 17.89
N TYR A 120 17.86 -11.66 18.53
CA TYR A 120 18.92 -12.45 19.18
C TYR A 120 18.91 -12.19 20.68
N ASN A 121 19.07 -13.25 21.45
CA ASN A 121 19.30 -13.13 22.88
C ASN A 121 20.73 -12.62 23.20
N PHE A 122 21.01 -12.37 24.47
CA PHE A 122 22.31 -11.86 24.92
C PHE A 122 23.49 -12.83 24.68
N MET A 123 23.21 -14.10 24.37
CA MET A 123 24.23 -15.10 24.00
C MET A 123 24.47 -15.13 22.47
N GLY A 124 23.74 -14.37 21.69
CA GLY A 124 23.81 -14.36 20.23
C GLY A 124 23.08 -15.53 19.57
N GLU A 125 22.14 -16.16 20.27
CA GLU A 125 21.27 -17.18 19.71
C GLU A 125 19.98 -16.55 19.23
N ILE A 126 19.40 -17.10 18.16
CA ILE A 126 18.12 -16.62 17.62
C ILE A 126 17.01 -16.96 18.63
N GLU A 127 16.35 -15.94 19.15
CA GLU A 127 15.24 -16.06 20.11
C GLU A 127 13.88 -15.96 19.38
N GLU A 128 13.79 -15.11 18.37
CA GLU A 128 12.62 -14.98 17.51
C GLU A 128 13.05 -14.92 16.05
N PHE A 129 12.25 -15.54 15.19
CA PHE A 129 12.53 -15.60 13.76
C PHE A 129 11.27 -15.37 12.95
N PHE A 130 11.05 -14.11 12.55
CA PHE A 130 9.88 -13.70 11.83
C PHE A 130 10.08 -13.81 10.32
N ILE A 131 9.09 -14.39 9.66
CA ILE A 131 9.02 -14.45 8.19
C ILE A 131 7.79 -13.70 7.72
N LYS A 132 7.97 -12.81 6.75
CA LYS A 132 6.88 -12.11 6.09
C LYS A 132 6.15 -13.07 5.15
N TRP A 133 4.86 -13.27 5.40
CA TRP A 133 3.98 -14.08 4.56
C TRP A 133 3.41 -13.25 3.41
N ASP A 134 2.95 -13.91 2.36
CA ASP A 134 2.39 -13.28 1.17
C ASP A 134 0.86 -13.23 1.24
N GLU A 135 0.30 -12.07 0.91
CA GLU A 135 -1.14 -11.95 0.70
C GLU A 135 -1.53 -12.59 -0.62
N VAL A 136 -2.60 -13.39 -0.60
CA VAL A 136 -3.21 -13.98 -1.79
C VAL A 136 -4.71 -13.69 -1.81
N PRO A 137 -5.33 -13.57 -2.99
CA PRO A 137 -6.76 -13.29 -3.09
C PRO A 137 -7.64 -14.44 -2.58
N ASN A 138 -7.18 -15.66 -2.74
CA ASN A 138 -7.80 -16.89 -2.20
C ASN A 138 -6.74 -18.00 -2.08
N PHE A 139 -7.06 -19.08 -1.38
CA PHE A 139 -6.13 -20.19 -1.17
C PHE A 139 -6.03 -21.13 -2.38
N ASP A 140 -7.01 -21.13 -3.28
CA ASP A 140 -7.00 -21.99 -4.47
C ASP A 140 -5.91 -21.60 -5.48
N GLU A 141 -5.53 -20.34 -5.49
CA GLU A 141 -4.53 -19.76 -6.41
C GLU A 141 -3.11 -19.73 -5.85
N THR A 142 -2.85 -20.43 -4.76
CA THR A 142 -1.53 -20.35 -4.09
C THR A 142 -0.40 -20.95 -4.91
N GLY A 143 -0.69 -21.85 -5.84
CA GLY A 143 0.33 -22.50 -6.66
C GLY A 143 1.34 -23.32 -5.82
N GLY A 144 0.93 -23.83 -4.66
CA GLY A 144 1.78 -24.57 -3.74
C GLY A 144 2.66 -23.70 -2.83
N ARG A 145 2.42 -22.39 -2.76
CA ARG A 145 3.09 -21.51 -1.79
C ARG A 145 2.60 -21.82 -0.38
N LYS A 146 3.52 -21.89 0.56
CA LYS A 146 3.22 -22.30 1.95
C LYS A 146 2.99 -21.16 2.92
N ARG A 147 3.59 -19.99 2.67
CA ARG A 147 3.56 -18.84 3.57
C ARG A 147 2.65 -17.78 3.00
N VAL A 148 1.33 -18.05 3.06
CA VAL A 148 0.30 -17.16 2.48
C VAL A 148 -0.86 -16.95 3.43
N TYR A 149 -1.51 -15.81 3.29
CA TYR A 149 -2.72 -15.46 4.03
C TYR A 149 -3.71 -14.76 3.11
N VAL A 150 -4.98 -14.81 3.49
CA VAL A 150 -6.07 -14.05 2.87
C VAL A 150 -6.57 -13.01 3.85
N ILE A 151 -6.82 -11.79 3.37
CA ILE A 151 -7.37 -10.72 4.19
C ILE A 151 -8.78 -10.34 3.72
N ASP A 152 -9.73 -10.38 4.63
CA ASP A 152 -11.05 -9.78 4.44
C ASP A 152 -11.01 -8.34 4.98
N ARG A 153 -10.83 -7.41 4.06
CA ARG A 153 -10.73 -5.98 4.38
C ARG A 153 -12.03 -5.38 4.88
N SER A 154 -13.16 -6.01 4.51
CA SER A 154 -14.49 -5.52 4.88
C SER A 154 -14.83 -5.84 6.32
N ASN A 155 -14.41 -7.02 6.79
CA ASN A 155 -14.68 -7.50 8.13
C ASN A 155 -13.47 -7.38 9.07
N GLY A 156 -12.33 -6.89 8.56
CA GLY A 156 -11.11 -6.77 9.35
C GLY A 156 -10.58 -8.11 9.84
N ARG A 157 -10.54 -9.13 8.97
CA ARG A 157 -10.09 -10.47 9.33
C ARG A 157 -8.97 -10.97 8.45
N ILE A 158 -8.04 -11.68 9.06
CA ILE A 158 -6.98 -12.42 8.37
C ILE A 158 -7.27 -13.91 8.54
N TYR A 159 -7.16 -14.65 7.45
CA TYR A 159 -7.32 -16.10 7.39
C TYR A 159 -6.02 -16.75 6.99
N PHE A 160 -5.70 -17.85 7.64
CA PHE A 160 -4.58 -18.71 7.32
C PHE A 160 -5.08 -20.01 6.67
N GLY A 161 -4.20 -20.73 5.99
CA GLY A 161 -4.57 -21.91 5.22
C GLY A 161 -5.32 -22.97 6.02
N ASP A 162 -6.14 -23.70 5.32
CA ASP A 162 -6.98 -24.78 5.87
C ASP A 162 -6.25 -26.11 6.09
N GLY A 163 -4.94 -26.14 5.86
CA GLY A 163 -4.11 -27.34 5.94
C GLY A 163 -4.26 -28.31 4.76
N ILE A 164 -5.21 -28.04 3.83
CA ILE A 164 -5.44 -28.87 2.63
C ILE A 164 -4.67 -28.28 1.45
N HIS A 165 -4.84 -26.98 1.22
CA HIS A 165 -4.21 -26.28 0.10
C HIS A 165 -2.92 -25.59 0.52
N VAL A 166 -2.78 -25.25 1.78
CA VAL A 166 -1.61 -24.57 2.36
C VAL A 166 -1.34 -25.14 3.75
N SER A 167 -0.11 -25.67 3.95
CA SER A 167 0.35 -26.06 5.29
C SER A 167 0.68 -24.79 6.07
N VAL A 168 0.10 -24.63 7.25
CA VAL A 168 0.49 -23.63 8.25
C VAL A 168 1.74 -24.11 8.95
#